data_db8edddeb690734ed85635cd3716d61a
#
_entry.id   db8edddeb690734ed85635cd3716d61a
#
_cell.length_a   1.000
_cell.length_b   1.000
_cell.length_c   1.000
_cell.angle_alpha   90.00
_cell.angle_beta   90.00
_cell.angle_gamma   90.00
#
_symmetry.space_group_name_H-M   'P 1'
#
loop_
_entity.id
_entity.type
_entity.pdbx_description
1 polymer ?
#
loop_
_entity_poly.entity_id
_entity_poly.type
_entity_poly.pdbx_seq_one_letter_code
_entity_poly.pdbx_strand_id
1 'polypeptide(L)'
;MEPTASDWINFWNANNFAVITDNTKPAMKWTVSELKKRGKNVYVVDLSEKPAPDSLKNVSELPTGLDRVVIGITKSDPGDQISVLKEKGTKKAWIHWRTETEKALSACRDEELEYLAGRCPMMYLGSGLSIHGLHRTIAKMTGKY
;
A
#
# COMPACT_ATOMS: atom_id res chain seq x y z
N MET A 1 17.89 9.45 0.80
CA MET A 1 18.27 8.57 1.93
C MET A 1 17.47 7.29 1.88
N GLU A 2 18.13 6.15 2.02
CA GLU A 2 17.41 4.88 1.98
C GLU A 2 16.66 4.62 3.28
N PRO A 3 15.47 3.99 3.21
CA PRO A 3 14.72 3.66 4.41
C PRO A 3 15.47 2.67 5.29
N THR A 4 15.33 2.82 6.59
CA THR A 4 15.88 1.89 7.57
C THR A 4 14.86 0.80 7.88
N ALA A 5 15.30 -0.26 8.57
CA ALA A 5 14.37 -1.31 9.02
C ALA A 5 13.25 -0.72 9.88
N SER A 6 13.56 0.29 10.70
CA SER A 6 12.55 0.98 11.51
C SER A 6 11.49 1.66 10.64
N ASP A 7 11.86 2.26 9.52
CA ASP A 7 10.92 2.93 8.63
C ASP A 7 9.90 1.94 8.07
N TRP A 8 10.37 0.76 7.66
CA TRP A 8 9.50 -0.28 7.10
C TRP A 8 8.52 -0.82 8.15
N ILE A 9 8.97 -0.95 9.38
CA ILE A 9 8.14 -1.45 10.48
C ILE A 9 7.18 -0.36 10.96
N ASN A 10 7.67 0.86 11.14
CA ASN A 10 6.88 1.96 11.69
C ASN A 10 5.76 2.44 10.77
N PHE A 11 5.87 2.16 9.47
CA PHE A 11 4.78 2.49 8.55
C PHE A 11 3.43 1.97 9.06
N TRP A 12 3.44 0.83 9.73
CA TRP A 12 2.21 0.15 10.17
C TRP A 12 1.71 0.64 11.53
N ASN A 13 2.43 1.55 12.18
CA ASN A 13 2.06 2.13 13.48
C ASN A 13 1.21 3.39 13.26
N ALA A 14 0.02 3.19 12.70
CA ALA A 14 -0.94 4.25 12.47
C ALA A 14 -2.33 3.66 12.61
N ASN A 15 -3.37 4.48 12.47
CA ASN A 15 -4.75 4.02 12.67
C ASN A 15 -5.59 4.04 11.40
N ASN A 16 -5.34 4.99 10.51
CA ASN A 16 -6.19 5.20 9.34
C ASN A 16 -5.42 4.87 8.05
N PHE A 17 -5.87 3.83 7.37
CA PHE A 17 -5.22 3.31 6.18
C PHE A 17 -6.17 3.31 4.99
N ALA A 18 -5.62 3.42 3.80
CA ALA A 18 -6.30 3.06 2.57
C ALA A 18 -5.44 2.07 1.80
N VAL A 19 -6.08 1.19 1.06
CA VAL A 19 -5.40 0.26 0.16
C VAL A 19 -5.98 0.47 -1.22
N ILE A 20 -5.13 0.80 -2.18
CA ILE A 20 -5.52 1.01 -3.57
C ILE A 20 -5.09 -0.23 -4.36
N THR A 21 -6.06 -0.92 -4.93
CA THR A 21 -5.85 -2.19 -5.63
C THR A 21 -6.55 -2.18 -6.98
N ASP A 22 -6.13 -3.04 -7.89
CA ASP A 22 -6.85 -3.35 -9.12
C ASP A 22 -7.01 -4.86 -9.30
N ASN A 23 -6.86 -5.59 -8.20
CA ASN A 23 -6.98 -7.05 -8.11
C ASN A 23 -5.91 -7.81 -8.91
N THR A 24 -4.80 -7.17 -9.25
CA THR A 24 -3.67 -7.85 -9.90
C THR A 24 -2.62 -8.31 -8.90
N LYS A 25 -2.66 -7.81 -7.66
CA LYS A 25 -1.71 -8.18 -6.61
C LYS A 25 -2.44 -8.75 -5.41
N PRO A 26 -2.41 -10.07 -5.19
CA PRO A 26 -3.09 -10.71 -4.05
C PRO A 26 -2.68 -10.15 -2.69
N ALA A 27 -1.46 -9.63 -2.59
CA ALA A 27 -0.96 -9.03 -1.35
C ALA A 27 -1.83 -7.88 -0.86
N MET A 28 -2.52 -7.17 -1.76
CA MET A 28 -3.38 -6.05 -1.37
C MET A 28 -4.59 -6.53 -0.57
N LYS A 29 -5.24 -7.59 -1.03
CA LYS A 29 -6.37 -8.18 -0.33
C LYS A 29 -5.96 -8.72 1.03
N TRP A 30 -4.81 -9.38 1.08
CA TRP A 30 -4.25 -9.86 2.33
C TRP A 30 -3.95 -8.70 3.30
N THR A 31 -3.39 -7.61 2.78
CA THR A 31 -3.07 -6.43 3.59
C THR A 31 -4.32 -5.84 4.22
N VAL A 32 -5.40 -5.70 3.45
CA VAL A 32 -6.69 -5.22 3.97
C VAL A 32 -7.15 -6.09 5.12
N SER A 33 -7.15 -7.41 4.91
CA SER A 33 -7.58 -8.36 5.93
C SER A 33 -6.76 -8.25 7.20
N GLU A 34 -5.45 -8.17 7.06
CA GLU A 34 -4.54 -8.10 8.21
C GLU A 34 -4.68 -6.79 8.99
N LEU A 35 -4.84 -5.68 8.29
CA LEU A 35 -5.05 -4.39 8.95
C LEU A 35 -6.36 -4.37 9.73
N LYS A 36 -7.41 -4.96 9.16
CA LYS A 36 -8.70 -5.07 9.86
C LYS A 36 -8.58 -5.92 11.12
N LYS A 37 -7.83 -7.02 11.05
CA LYS A 37 -7.57 -7.86 12.23
C LYS A 37 -6.88 -7.10 13.35
N ARG A 38 -6.08 -6.11 13.00
CA ARG A 38 -5.35 -5.28 13.96
C ARG A 38 -6.19 -4.11 14.49
N GLY A 39 -7.45 -4.03 14.09
CA GLY A 39 -8.35 -2.98 14.55
C GLY A 39 -8.14 -1.63 13.86
N LYS A 40 -7.46 -1.63 12.72
CA LYS A 40 -7.23 -0.40 11.97
C LYS A 40 -8.46 -0.02 11.15
N ASN A 41 -8.63 1.28 10.89
CA ASN A 41 -9.61 1.76 9.92
C ASN A 41 -9.01 1.60 8.53
N VAL A 42 -9.69 0.87 7.66
CA VAL A 42 -9.17 0.58 6.33
C VAL A 42 -10.22 0.93 5.28
N TYR A 43 -9.84 1.81 4.36
CA TYR A 43 -10.63 2.13 3.18
C TYR A 43 -10.02 1.40 1.99
N VAL A 44 -10.86 0.80 1.15
CA VAL A 44 -10.37 0.08 -0.03
C VAL A 44 -10.83 0.82 -1.27
N VAL A 45 -9.89 1.15 -2.15
CA VAL A 45 -10.18 1.68 -3.48
C VAL A 45 -9.87 0.56 -4.47
N ASP A 46 -10.87 0.11 -5.18
CA ASP A 46 -10.74 -0.97 -6.16
C ASP A 46 -10.90 -0.39 -7.56
N LEU A 47 -9.79 -0.31 -8.29
CA LEU A 47 -9.74 0.27 -9.63
C LEU A 47 -9.95 -0.78 -10.72
N SER A 48 -10.31 -2.01 -10.36
CA SER A 48 -10.57 -3.07 -11.35
C SER A 48 -11.87 -2.82 -12.10
N GLU A 49 -12.07 -3.58 -13.17
CA GLU A 49 -13.30 -3.50 -13.97
C GLU A 49 -14.55 -3.93 -13.18
N LYS A 50 -14.36 -4.79 -12.19
CA LYS A 50 -15.45 -5.30 -11.35
C LYS A 50 -15.09 -5.07 -9.89
N PRO A 51 -15.19 -3.83 -9.42
CA PRO A 51 -14.83 -3.54 -8.04
C PRO A 51 -15.75 -4.23 -7.04
N ALA A 52 -15.18 -4.58 -5.88
CA ALA A 52 -15.96 -5.19 -4.81
C ALA A 52 -17.08 -4.23 -4.37
N PRO A 53 -18.28 -4.77 -4.00
CA PRO A 53 -19.43 -3.92 -3.69
C PRO A 53 -19.22 -2.91 -2.58
N ASP A 54 -18.37 -3.23 -1.60
CA ASP A 54 -18.11 -2.36 -0.45
C ASP A 54 -16.85 -1.52 -0.59
N SER A 55 -16.23 -1.52 -1.78
CA SER A 55 -15.04 -0.72 -2.04
C SER A 55 -15.41 0.62 -2.68
N LEU A 56 -14.49 1.59 -2.52
CA LEU A 56 -14.56 2.84 -3.26
C LEU A 56 -14.04 2.58 -4.67
N LYS A 57 -14.48 3.38 -5.61
CA LYS A 57 -14.13 3.17 -7.03
C LYS A 57 -13.10 4.16 -7.53
N ASN A 58 -12.82 5.18 -6.75
CA ASN A 58 -11.90 6.24 -7.14
C ASN A 58 -11.17 6.78 -5.92
N VAL A 59 -9.91 7.13 -6.10
CA VAL A 59 -9.08 7.68 -5.01
C VAL A 59 -9.67 9.00 -4.49
N SER A 60 -10.35 9.75 -5.35
CA SER A 60 -10.99 11.02 -4.93
C SER A 60 -12.09 10.82 -3.89
N GLU A 61 -12.60 9.61 -3.73
CA GLU A 61 -13.64 9.29 -2.75
C GLU A 61 -13.08 9.06 -1.34
N LEU A 62 -11.76 8.97 -1.19
CA LEU A 62 -11.13 8.78 0.11
C LEU A 62 -11.32 10.00 1.01
N PRO A 63 -11.39 9.79 2.34
CA PRO A 63 -11.41 10.93 3.26
C PRO A 63 -10.06 11.63 3.28
N THR A 64 -10.06 12.86 3.78
CA THR A 64 -8.82 13.64 3.94
C THR A 64 -8.07 13.21 5.19
N GLY A 65 -6.76 13.46 5.20
CA GLY A 65 -5.93 13.25 6.40
C GLY A 65 -5.62 11.81 6.74
N LEU A 66 -5.64 10.91 5.76
CA LEU A 66 -5.24 9.52 6.02
C LEU A 66 -3.78 9.43 6.43
N ASP A 67 -3.50 8.58 7.40
CA ASP A 67 -2.14 8.38 7.90
C ASP A 67 -1.27 7.63 6.89
N ARG A 68 -1.83 6.59 6.29
CA ARG A 68 -1.06 5.68 5.41
C ARG A 68 -1.91 5.22 4.25
N VAL A 69 -1.29 5.12 3.09
CA VAL A 69 -1.92 4.55 1.89
C VAL A 69 -0.99 3.52 1.28
N VAL A 70 -1.52 2.32 1.01
CA VAL A 70 -0.78 1.23 0.34
C VAL A 70 -1.30 1.13 -1.08
N ILE A 71 -0.40 1.15 -2.06
CA ILE A 71 -0.75 1.13 -3.48
C ILE A 71 -0.18 -0.13 -4.13
N GLY A 72 -1.04 -0.95 -4.72
CA GLY A 72 -0.61 -2.15 -5.44
C GLY A 72 -1.45 -2.35 -6.69
N ILE A 73 -1.12 -1.63 -7.75
CA ILE A 73 -1.82 -1.67 -9.02
C ILE A 73 -0.83 -1.87 -10.16
N THR A 74 -1.27 -2.55 -11.22
CA THR A 74 -0.44 -2.80 -12.40
C THR A 74 -1.12 -2.43 -13.71
N LYS A 75 -2.46 -2.33 -13.72
CA LYS A 75 -3.20 -2.00 -14.94
C LYS A 75 -3.14 -0.52 -15.29
N SER A 76 -2.82 0.31 -14.33
CA SER A 76 -2.55 1.73 -14.55
C SER A 76 -1.32 2.10 -13.72
N ASP A 77 -0.77 3.27 -13.98
CA ASP A 77 0.44 3.71 -13.29
C ASP A 77 0.08 4.24 -11.91
N PRO A 78 0.70 3.72 -10.84
CA PRO A 78 0.45 4.25 -9.49
C PRO A 78 0.78 5.74 -9.37
N GLY A 79 1.65 6.26 -10.22
CA GLY A 79 1.97 7.68 -10.25
C GLY A 79 0.76 8.58 -10.53
N ASP A 80 -0.24 8.04 -11.22
CA ASP A 80 -1.46 8.80 -11.52
C ASP A 80 -2.28 9.11 -10.27
N GLN A 81 -2.04 8.40 -9.17
CA GLN A 81 -2.82 8.57 -7.93
C GLN A 81 -2.15 9.52 -6.94
N ILE A 82 -0.87 9.81 -7.12
CA ILE A 82 -0.08 10.53 -6.11
C ILE A 82 -0.58 11.95 -5.87
N SER A 83 -0.88 12.68 -6.93
CA SER A 83 -1.33 14.07 -6.81
C SER A 83 -2.61 14.17 -5.98
N VAL A 84 -3.59 13.30 -6.24
CA VAL A 84 -4.85 13.28 -5.51
C VAL A 84 -4.62 12.92 -4.03
N LEU A 85 -3.77 11.94 -3.78
CA LEU A 85 -3.44 11.56 -2.40
C LEU A 85 -2.81 12.71 -1.65
N LYS A 86 -1.92 13.45 -2.29
CA LYS A 86 -1.29 14.61 -1.66
C LYS A 86 -2.32 15.71 -1.37
N GLU A 87 -3.21 15.99 -2.32
CA GLU A 87 -4.29 16.96 -2.12
C GLU A 87 -5.19 16.61 -0.94
N LYS A 88 -5.38 15.32 -0.70
CA LYS A 88 -6.20 14.85 0.41
C LYS A 88 -5.46 14.81 1.74
N GLY A 89 -4.21 15.22 1.77
CA GLY A 89 -3.43 15.28 3.00
C GLY A 89 -2.93 13.94 3.49
N THR A 90 -2.78 12.97 2.60
CA THR A 90 -2.15 11.69 2.93
C THR A 90 -0.75 11.93 3.44
N LYS A 91 -0.39 11.31 4.55
CA LYS A 91 0.90 11.55 5.19
C LYS A 91 2.03 10.70 4.63
N LYS A 92 1.74 9.44 4.28
CA LYS A 92 2.77 8.53 3.81
C LYS A 92 2.18 7.43 2.93
N ALA A 93 2.90 7.04 1.88
CA ALA A 93 2.48 6.00 0.95
C ALA A 93 3.45 4.83 0.96
N TRP A 94 2.92 3.63 0.68
CA TRP A 94 3.70 2.42 0.45
C TRP A 94 3.36 1.93 -0.95
N ILE A 95 4.36 1.92 -1.83
CA ILE A 95 4.18 1.41 -3.20
C ILE A 95 4.66 -0.04 -3.22
N HIS A 96 3.72 -0.95 -3.48
CA HIS A 96 3.98 -2.37 -3.40
C HIS A 96 5.09 -2.82 -4.36
N TRP A 97 5.86 -3.80 -3.91
CA TRP A 97 6.95 -4.40 -4.68
C TRP A 97 6.51 -4.79 -6.09
N ARG A 98 7.31 -4.41 -7.07
CA ARG A 98 7.09 -4.63 -8.50
C ARG A 98 5.89 -3.88 -9.10
N THR A 99 5.30 -2.96 -8.36
CA THR A 99 4.31 -2.05 -8.94
C THR A 99 4.83 -0.63 -9.07
N GLU A 100 5.97 -0.36 -8.43
CA GLU A 100 6.59 0.96 -8.52
C GLU A 100 7.02 1.27 -9.95
N THR A 101 6.82 2.53 -10.35
CA THR A 101 7.25 3.03 -11.64
C THR A 101 8.07 4.29 -11.43
N GLU A 102 8.88 4.64 -12.39
CA GLU A 102 9.65 5.89 -12.31
C GLU A 102 8.71 7.08 -12.17
N LYS A 103 7.57 7.05 -12.86
CA LYS A 103 6.55 8.09 -12.74
C LYS A 103 6.03 8.20 -11.32
N ALA A 104 5.76 7.08 -10.65
CA ALA A 104 5.26 7.07 -9.28
C ALA A 104 6.29 7.63 -8.30
N LEU A 105 7.54 7.20 -8.42
CA LEU A 105 8.61 7.67 -7.54
C LEU A 105 8.87 9.16 -7.76
N SER A 106 8.90 9.59 -9.01
CA SER A 106 9.08 11.00 -9.37
C SER A 106 7.93 11.86 -8.85
N ALA A 107 6.69 11.38 -8.98
CA ALA A 107 5.52 12.09 -8.47
C ALA A 107 5.57 12.28 -6.96
N CYS A 108 6.00 11.24 -6.22
CA CYS A 108 6.15 11.35 -4.77
C CYS A 108 7.19 12.41 -4.41
N ARG A 109 8.30 12.46 -5.11
CA ARG A 109 9.33 13.47 -4.87
C ARG A 109 8.82 14.88 -5.20
N ASP A 110 8.17 15.03 -6.35
CA ASP A 110 7.65 16.32 -6.81
C ASP A 110 6.57 16.89 -5.90
N GLU A 111 5.69 16.00 -5.39
CA GLU A 111 4.61 16.39 -4.47
C GLU A 111 5.06 16.44 -3.01
N GLU A 112 6.30 16.09 -2.74
CA GLU A 112 6.84 16.00 -1.38
C GLU A 112 6.02 15.05 -0.48
N LEU A 113 5.55 13.95 -1.06
CA LEU A 113 4.84 12.90 -0.32
C LEU A 113 5.86 11.86 0.14
N GLU A 114 5.93 11.64 1.44
CA GLU A 114 6.79 10.59 1.98
C GLU A 114 6.32 9.22 1.49
N TYR A 115 7.25 8.37 1.11
CA TYR A 115 6.91 7.06 0.56
C TYR A 115 7.96 6.00 0.86
N LEU A 116 7.50 4.75 0.83
CA LEU A 116 8.35 3.56 0.83
C LEU A 116 7.96 2.75 -0.40
N ALA A 117 8.93 2.15 -1.06
CA ALA A 117 8.69 1.38 -2.28
C ALA A 117 9.66 0.21 -2.39
N GLY A 118 9.25 -0.82 -3.12
CA GLY A 118 10.12 -1.95 -3.44
C GLY A 118 10.01 -3.14 -2.51
N ARG A 119 9.04 -3.14 -1.57
CA ARG A 119 8.85 -4.27 -0.66
C ARG A 119 7.37 -4.63 -0.54
N CYS A 120 7.13 -5.88 -0.17
CA CYS A 120 5.77 -6.40 0.02
C CYS A 120 5.32 -6.20 1.47
N PRO A 121 4.10 -5.67 1.70
CA PRO A 121 3.58 -5.52 3.07
C PRO A 121 3.56 -6.81 3.87
N MET A 122 3.40 -7.96 3.21
CA MET A 122 3.37 -9.26 3.88
C MET A 122 4.65 -9.54 4.68
N MET A 123 5.75 -8.90 4.35
CA MET A 123 7.01 -9.06 5.08
C MET A 123 6.97 -8.39 6.45
N TYR A 124 6.02 -7.50 6.70
CA TYR A 124 6.02 -6.67 7.91
C TYR A 124 4.75 -6.76 8.73
N LEU A 125 3.64 -7.17 8.12
CA LEU A 125 2.34 -7.23 8.79
C LEU A 125 2.01 -8.58 9.41
N GLY A 126 2.84 -9.59 9.28
CA GLY A 126 2.59 -10.89 9.89
C GLY A 126 2.64 -10.85 11.41
N SER A 127 2.19 -11.92 12.07
CA SER A 127 2.32 -12.03 13.52
C SER A 127 3.81 -12.10 13.89
N GLY A 128 4.16 -11.60 15.08
CA GLY A 128 5.54 -11.59 15.52
C GLY A 128 6.21 -12.97 15.52
N LEU A 129 5.45 -14.00 15.84
CA LEU A 129 5.98 -15.36 15.91
C LEU A 129 6.28 -15.94 14.54
N SER A 130 5.61 -15.49 13.52
CA SER A 130 5.74 -16.05 12.18
C SER A 130 6.58 -15.21 11.24
N ILE A 131 7.16 -14.12 11.69
CA ILE A 131 7.93 -13.21 10.84
C ILE A 131 9.02 -13.95 10.07
N HIS A 132 9.81 -14.76 10.74
CA HIS A 132 10.89 -15.51 10.07
C HIS A 132 10.36 -16.53 9.07
N GLY A 133 9.33 -17.26 9.46
CA GLY A 133 8.69 -18.20 8.56
C GLY A 133 8.03 -17.50 7.39
N LEU A 134 7.39 -16.39 7.65
CA LEU A 134 6.74 -15.58 6.62
C LEU A 134 7.75 -15.06 5.62
N HIS A 135 8.90 -14.57 6.09
CA HIS A 135 9.98 -14.12 5.20
C HIS A 135 10.42 -15.22 4.24
N ARG A 136 10.60 -16.43 4.75
CA ARG A 136 11.00 -17.56 3.91
C ARG A 136 9.94 -17.88 2.87
N THR A 137 8.69 -17.89 3.29
CA THR A 137 7.57 -18.15 2.40
C THR A 137 7.49 -17.10 1.30
N ILE A 138 7.58 -15.84 1.66
CA ILE A 138 7.54 -14.75 0.70
C ILE A 138 8.73 -14.82 -0.25
N ALA A 139 9.91 -15.11 0.26
CA ALA A 139 11.11 -15.25 -0.58
C ALA A 139 10.92 -16.32 -1.66
N LYS A 140 10.26 -17.42 -1.33
CA LYS A 140 9.96 -18.47 -2.30
C LYS A 140 8.88 -18.06 -3.28
N MET A 141 8.01 -17.16 -2.90
CA MET A 141 6.86 -16.73 -3.70
C MET A 141 7.09 -15.41 -4.41
N THR A 142 8.24 -14.79 -4.26
CA THR A 142 8.50 -13.45 -4.77
C THR A 142 8.24 -13.29 -6.25
N GLY A 143 8.47 -14.32 -7.04
CA GLY A 143 8.19 -14.27 -8.46
C GLY A 143 6.72 -14.14 -8.81
N LYS A 144 5.81 -14.38 -7.86
CA LYS A 144 4.36 -14.35 -8.07
C LYS A 144 3.73 -13.01 -7.76
N TYR A 145 4.46 -12.16 -7.11
CA TYR A 145 4.01 -10.83 -6.74
C TYR A 145 4.82 -9.79 -7.46
#